data_ed818d01fa2e22441889765a0a736371
#
_entry.id   ed818d01fa2e22441889765a0a736371
#
_cell.length_a   1.000
_cell.length_b   1.000
_cell.length_c   1.000
_cell.angle_alpha   90.00
_cell.angle_beta   90.00
_cell.angle_gamma   90.00
#
_symmetry.space_group_name_H-M   'P 1'
#
loop_
_entity.id
_entity.type
_entity.pdbx_description
1 polymer ?
#
loop_
_entity_poly.entity_id
_entity_poly.type
_entity_poly.pdbx_seq_one_letter_code
_entity_poly.pdbx_strand_id
1 'polypeptide(L)'
;PQFFVVFWNSMKIVVLVLLGQLFLAVPAAWAFAVYRFRFRKVLFTLYVVLMLMPFQVTMLSNYLVLDGLGLINTHGAIIFPAIFSTFPVFLIYRGFCALPESIIDAARVDGAGEWAIFWRIGLPLASNGILSAMVLGFLEYWNLMEQPLAFLEDKSLWPLSLYLPEISLSQAGYSFVASVITLIPPVFVFLIGQEYLERGIVASALKE
;
A
#
# COMPACT_ATOMS: atom_id res chain seq x y z
N PRO A 1 6.38 -27.73 -7.52
CA PRO A 1 7.26 -26.65 -8.06
C PRO A 1 6.45 -25.38 -8.34
N GLN A 2 5.24 -25.45 -8.92
CA GLN A 2 4.42 -24.31 -9.30
C GLN A 2 3.97 -23.45 -8.10
N PHE A 3 3.59 -24.07 -6.98
CA PHE A 3 3.23 -23.36 -5.75
C PHE A 3 4.32 -22.39 -5.28
N PHE A 4 5.58 -22.80 -5.31
CA PHE A 4 6.68 -21.93 -4.90
C PHE A 4 6.87 -20.73 -5.84
N VAL A 5 6.65 -20.92 -7.14
CA VAL A 5 6.74 -19.83 -8.12
C VAL A 5 5.68 -18.78 -7.82
N VAL A 6 4.42 -19.18 -7.67
CA VAL A 6 3.31 -18.24 -7.40
C VAL A 6 3.41 -17.61 -6.01
N PHE A 7 3.94 -18.33 -5.01
CA PHE A 7 4.24 -17.78 -3.69
C PHE A 7 5.27 -16.63 -3.77
N TRP A 8 6.37 -16.86 -4.50
CA TRP A 8 7.40 -15.84 -4.70
C TRP A 8 6.90 -14.68 -5.58
N ASN A 9 5.98 -14.94 -6.53
CA ASN A 9 5.32 -13.87 -7.28
C ASN A 9 4.54 -12.95 -6.34
N SER A 10 3.70 -13.52 -5.45
CA SER A 10 2.99 -12.73 -4.43
C SER A 10 3.93 -11.93 -3.55
N MET A 11 4.97 -12.57 -3.02
CA MET A 11 5.94 -11.89 -2.17
C MET A 11 6.64 -10.74 -2.91
N LYS A 12 7.07 -10.98 -4.15
CA LYS A 12 7.71 -9.98 -5.02
C LYS A 12 6.79 -8.79 -5.29
N ILE A 13 5.53 -9.06 -5.67
CA ILE A 13 4.55 -8.00 -5.96
C ILE A 13 4.35 -7.16 -4.69
N VAL A 14 4.02 -7.78 -3.57
CA VAL A 14 3.73 -7.08 -2.31
C VAL A 14 4.92 -6.25 -1.85
N VAL A 15 6.13 -6.83 -1.81
CA VAL A 15 7.33 -6.12 -1.35
C VAL A 15 7.63 -4.91 -2.24
N LEU A 16 7.59 -5.07 -3.56
CA LEU A 16 7.89 -3.98 -4.49
C LEU A 16 6.83 -2.88 -4.44
N VAL A 17 5.55 -3.24 -4.29
CA VAL A 17 4.49 -2.25 -4.11
C VAL A 17 4.69 -1.47 -2.81
N LEU A 18 4.90 -2.15 -1.68
CA LEU A 18 5.07 -1.47 -0.40
C LEU A 18 6.30 -0.59 -0.34
N LEU A 19 7.43 -1.03 -0.90
CA LEU A 19 8.64 -0.20 -0.99
C LEU A 19 8.40 1.03 -1.87
N GLY A 20 7.75 0.86 -3.02
CA GLY A 20 7.40 1.98 -3.89
C GLY A 20 6.42 2.96 -3.23
N GLN A 21 5.42 2.45 -2.51
CA GLN A 21 4.49 3.27 -1.74
C GLN A 21 5.19 4.03 -0.61
N LEU A 22 6.10 3.41 0.13
CA LEU A 22 6.90 4.11 1.14
C LEU A 22 7.67 5.28 0.51
N PHE A 23 8.28 5.04 -0.63
CA PHE A 23 9.10 6.05 -1.32
C PHE A 23 8.27 7.22 -1.85
N LEU A 24 7.05 7.00 -2.34
CA LEU A 24 6.20 8.04 -2.93
C LEU A 24 5.17 8.59 -1.94
N ALA A 25 4.46 7.72 -1.21
CA ALA A 25 3.34 8.14 -0.37
C ALA A 25 3.79 8.88 0.89
N VAL A 26 4.93 8.51 1.48
CA VAL A 26 5.41 9.17 2.70
C VAL A 26 5.80 10.63 2.46
N PRO A 27 6.63 10.97 1.46
CA PRO A 27 6.93 12.38 1.15
C PRO A 27 5.70 13.17 0.69
N ALA A 28 4.80 12.54 -0.10
CA ALA A 28 3.57 13.19 -0.53
C ALA A 28 2.66 13.53 0.66
N ALA A 29 2.47 12.58 1.57
CA ALA A 29 1.68 12.78 2.79
C ALA A 29 2.28 13.87 3.70
N TRP A 30 3.61 13.89 3.85
CA TRP A 30 4.33 14.95 4.55
C TRP A 30 4.08 16.31 3.91
N ALA A 31 4.22 16.42 2.58
CA ALA A 31 3.98 17.65 1.86
C ALA A 31 2.55 18.18 2.07
N PHE A 32 1.56 17.29 2.02
CA PHE A 32 0.17 17.64 2.30
C PHE A 32 -0.08 17.98 3.77
N ALA A 33 0.65 17.43 4.73
CA ALA A 33 0.44 17.70 6.14
C ALA A 33 1.08 19.02 6.58
N VAL A 34 2.33 19.28 6.18
CA VAL A 34 3.18 20.33 6.74
C VAL A 34 3.22 21.57 5.87
N TYR A 35 3.32 21.42 4.54
CA TYR A 35 3.51 22.58 3.69
C TYR A 35 2.18 23.23 3.29
N ARG A 36 2.18 24.58 3.25
CA ARG A 36 1.05 25.41 2.80
C ARG A 36 1.29 25.89 1.38
N PHE A 37 0.67 25.27 0.40
CA PHE A 37 0.74 25.68 -1.01
C PHE A 37 -0.66 25.93 -1.62
N ARG A 38 -0.70 26.71 -2.71
CA ARG A 38 -1.93 27.32 -3.24
C ARG A 38 -3.08 26.34 -3.52
N PHE A 39 -2.81 25.17 -4.07
CA PHE A 39 -3.84 24.18 -4.44
C PHE A 39 -3.91 22.98 -3.51
N ARG A 40 -3.28 23.02 -2.31
CA ARG A 40 -3.21 21.92 -1.36
C ARG A 40 -4.56 21.23 -1.11
N LYS A 41 -5.60 22.03 -0.79
CA LYS A 41 -6.93 21.49 -0.47
C LYS A 41 -7.56 20.79 -1.68
N VAL A 42 -7.47 21.41 -2.86
CA VAL A 42 -8.04 20.86 -4.10
C VAL A 42 -7.36 19.54 -4.47
N LEU A 43 -6.02 19.50 -4.45
CA LEU A 43 -5.25 18.30 -4.75
C LEU A 43 -5.51 17.20 -3.73
N PHE A 44 -5.57 17.52 -2.44
CA PHE A 44 -5.88 16.52 -1.42
C PHE A 44 -7.30 15.97 -1.57
N THR A 45 -8.30 16.83 -1.84
CA THR A 45 -9.66 16.39 -2.14
C THR A 45 -9.69 15.48 -3.36
N LEU A 46 -8.94 15.79 -4.42
CA LEU A 46 -8.82 14.92 -5.59
C LEU A 46 -8.25 13.55 -5.21
N TYR A 47 -7.21 13.50 -4.37
CA TYR A 47 -6.67 12.24 -3.84
C TYR A 47 -7.74 11.41 -3.12
N VAL A 48 -8.55 12.04 -2.26
CA VAL A 48 -9.64 11.37 -1.55
C VAL A 48 -10.72 10.88 -2.51
N VAL A 49 -11.10 11.67 -3.52
CA VAL A 49 -12.07 11.25 -4.54
C VAL A 49 -11.55 10.06 -5.35
N LEU A 50 -10.30 10.09 -5.79
CA LEU A 50 -9.67 8.99 -6.53
C LEU A 50 -9.57 7.71 -5.69
N MET A 51 -9.34 7.83 -4.38
CA MET A 51 -9.30 6.70 -3.45
C MET A 51 -10.66 5.96 -3.41
N LEU A 52 -11.77 6.67 -3.60
CA LEU A 52 -13.12 6.08 -3.56
C LEU A 52 -13.52 5.43 -4.88
N MET A 53 -12.73 5.58 -5.94
CA MET A 53 -13.05 4.96 -7.23
C MET A 53 -12.78 3.45 -7.19
N PRO A 54 -13.78 2.61 -7.44
CA PRO A 54 -13.58 1.17 -7.50
C PRO A 54 -12.72 0.78 -8.71
N PHE A 55 -11.92 -0.28 -8.57
CA PHE A 55 -11.05 -0.77 -9.64
C PHE A 55 -11.83 -1.03 -10.94
N GLN A 56 -13.04 -1.56 -10.87
CA GLN A 56 -13.87 -1.90 -12.03
C GLN A 56 -14.16 -0.69 -12.94
N VAL A 57 -14.25 0.51 -12.36
CA VAL A 57 -14.43 1.76 -13.12
C VAL A 57 -13.17 2.17 -13.85
N THR A 58 -12.02 1.96 -13.24
CA THR A 58 -10.71 2.37 -13.78
C THR A 58 -10.02 1.28 -14.60
N MET A 59 -10.53 0.05 -14.59
CA MET A 59 -9.90 -1.14 -15.17
C MET A 59 -9.57 -0.95 -16.65
N LEU A 60 -10.53 -0.50 -17.46
CA LEU A 60 -10.32 -0.33 -18.90
C LEU A 60 -9.27 0.76 -19.20
N SER A 61 -9.33 1.86 -18.48
CA SER A 61 -8.35 2.95 -18.65
C SER A 61 -6.94 2.51 -18.25
N ASN A 62 -6.82 1.78 -17.14
CA ASN A 62 -5.55 1.19 -16.71
C ASN A 62 -5.02 0.19 -17.75
N TYR A 63 -5.89 -0.70 -18.28
CA TYR A 63 -5.50 -1.66 -19.30
C TYR A 63 -4.93 -0.96 -20.54
N LEU A 64 -5.63 0.04 -21.09
CA LEU A 64 -5.18 0.75 -22.28
C LEU A 64 -3.85 1.49 -22.08
N VAL A 65 -3.64 2.09 -20.92
CA VAL A 65 -2.36 2.74 -20.58
C VAL A 65 -1.24 1.73 -20.45
N LEU A 66 -1.48 0.62 -19.73
CA LEU A 66 -0.50 -0.43 -19.51
C LEU A 66 -0.14 -1.16 -20.80
N ASP A 67 -1.12 -1.38 -21.69
CA ASP A 67 -0.91 -1.96 -23.02
C ASP A 67 -0.05 -1.04 -23.88
N GLY A 68 -0.38 0.25 -23.92
CA GLY A 68 0.42 1.26 -24.61
C GLY A 68 1.87 1.40 -24.11
N LEU A 69 2.12 1.02 -22.83
CA LEU A 69 3.44 0.98 -22.22
C LEU A 69 4.15 -0.40 -22.39
N GLY A 70 3.48 -1.39 -22.98
CA GLY A 70 4.01 -2.75 -23.12
C GLY A 70 4.17 -3.50 -21.79
N LEU A 71 3.36 -3.16 -20.77
CA LEU A 71 3.44 -3.73 -19.44
C LEU A 71 2.44 -4.86 -19.19
N ILE A 72 1.42 -5.02 -20.04
CA ILE A 72 0.44 -6.13 -19.92
C ILE A 72 1.19 -7.46 -19.93
N ASN A 73 0.67 -8.41 -19.16
CA ASN A 73 1.28 -9.72 -18.95
C ASN A 73 2.69 -9.66 -18.32
N THR A 74 2.90 -8.68 -17.44
CA THR A 74 4.10 -8.57 -16.60
C THR A 74 3.70 -8.20 -15.15
N HIS A 75 4.56 -8.47 -14.16
CA HIS A 75 4.33 -7.97 -12.80
C HIS A 75 4.28 -6.44 -12.73
N GLY A 76 4.89 -5.74 -13.69
CA GLY A 76 4.83 -4.29 -13.81
C GLY A 76 3.41 -3.76 -13.95
N ALA A 77 2.52 -4.49 -14.64
CA ALA A 77 1.12 -4.12 -14.79
C ALA A 77 0.36 -4.00 -13.45
N ILE A 78 0.82 -4.72 -12.43
CA ILE A 78 0.24 -4.67 -11.08
C ILE A 78 1.00 -3.68 -10.21
N ILE A 79 2.32 -3.73 -10.25
CA ILE A 79 3.20 -2.98 -9.34
C ILE A 79 3.11 -1.48 -9.60
N PHE A 80 3.20 -1.02 -10.86
CA PHE A 80 3.23 0.41 -11.15
C PHE A 80 1.94 1.14 -10.77
N PRO A 81 0.72 0.70 -11.13
CA PRO A 81 -0.49 1.36 -10.67
C PRO A 81 -0.62 1.36 -9.14
N ALA A 82 -0.25 0.25 -8.49
CA ALA A 82 -0.34 0.10 -7.04
C ALA A 82 0.61 1.03 -6.27
N ILE A 83 1.81 1.30 -6.78
CA ILE A 83 2.76 2.25 -6.16
C ILE A 83 2.16 3.66 -6.08
N PHE A 84 1.37 4.06 -7.08
CA PHE A 84 0.72 5.38 -7.14
C PHE A 84 -0.65 5.41 -6.46
N SER A 85 -1.02 4.36 -5.71
CA SER A 85 -2.28 4.34 -4.96
C SER A 85 -2.40 5.53 -4.02
N THR A 86 -3.60 6.11 -3.96
CA THR A 86 -3.90 7.29 -3.14
C THR A 86 -4.20 6.94 -1.69
N PHE A 87 -4.64 5.72 -1.40
CA PHE A 87 -5.02 5.27 -0.06
C PHE A 87 -3.87 5.34 0.97
N PRO A 88 -2.63 4.86 0.68
CA PRO A 88 -1.51 5.01 1.61
C PRO A 88 -1.18 6.47 1.92
N VAL A 89 -1.27 7.37 0.93
CA VAL A 89 -1.04 8.81 1.13
C VAL A 89 -2.03 9.37 2.15
N PHE A 90 -3.32 8.99 2.04
CA PHE A 90 -4.36 9.43 2.98
C PHE A 90 -4.08 8.95 4.42
N LEU A 91 -3.77 7.67 4.60
CA LEU A 91 -3.49 7.11 5.93
C LEU A 91 -2.26 7.75 6.58
N ILE A 92 -1.17 7.87 5.84
CA ILE A 92 0.08 8.45 6.33
C ILE A 92 -0.11 9.94 6.61
N TYR A 93 -0.86 10.66 5.77
CA TYR A 93 -1.24 12.05 6.01
C TYR A 93 -1.95 12.24 7.35
N ARG A 94 -2.90 11.36 7.72
CA ARG A 94 -3.55 11.38 9.03
C ARG A 94 -2.55 11.22 10.16
N GLY A 95 -1.56 10.35 10.00
CA GLY A 95 -0.44 10.19 10.94
C GLY A 95 0.37 11.47 11.13
N PHE A 96 0.72 12.16 10.06
CA PHE A 96 1.43 13.44 10.13
C PHE A 96 0.57 14.58 10.72
N CYS A 97 -0.72 14.62 10.42
CA CYS A 97 -1.65 15.60 10.99
C CYS A 97 -1.88 15.45 12.50
N ALA A 98 -1.55 14.29 13.08
CA ALA A 98 -1.59 14.08 14.52
C ALA A 98 -0.44 14.76 15.25
N LEU A 99 0.62 15.17 14.55
CA LEU A 99 1.76 15.87 15.13
C LEU A 99 1.39 17.32 15.50
N PRO A 100 1.78 17.80 16.69
CA PRO A 100 1.64 19.20 17.05
C PRO A 100 2.51 20.09 16.13
N GLU A 101 1.91 21.11 15.50
CA GLU A 101 2.65 22.08 14.67
C GLU A 101 3.79 22.74 15.44
N SER A 102 3.62 22.96 16.76
CA SER A 102 4.61 23.55 17.63
C SER A 102 5.95 22.83 17.68
N ILE A 103 5.99 21.51 17.50
CA ILE A 103 7.24 20.73 17.47
C ILE A 103 8.04 21.06 16.20
N ILE A 104 7.34 21.17 15.07
CA ILE A 104 7.95 21.51 13.77
C ILE A 104 8.46 22.95 13.78
N ASP A 105 7.67 23.88 14.34
CA ASP A 105 8.04 25.28 14.42
C ASP A 105 9.21 25.52 15.39
N ALA A 106 9.24 24.82 16.53
CA ALA A 106 10.39 24.87 17.44
C ALA A 106 11.68 24.40 16.76
N ALA A 107 11.63 23.29 16.02
CA ALA A 107 12.79 22.80 15.28
C ALA A 107 13.27 23.79 14.21
N ARG A 108 12.36 24.51 13.57
CA ARG A 108 12.73 25.59 12.61
C ARG A 108 13.41 26.76 13.31
N VAL A 109 12.93 27.15 14.49
CA VAL A 109 13.56 28.22 15.30
C VAL A 109 14.95 27.80 15.75
N ASP A 110 15.15 26.52 16.08
CA ASP A 110 16.46 25.94 16.41
C ASP A 110 17.39 25.80 15.19
N GLY A 111 16.96 26.24 13.99
CA GLY A 111 17.76 26.24 12.78
C GLY A 111 17.82 24.89 12.04
N ALA A 112 16.95 23.93 12.36
CA ALA A 112 16.91 22.66 11.66
C ALA A 112 16.37 22.85 10.23
N GLY A 113 17.08 22.32 9.23
CA GLY A 113 16.62 22.32 7.84
C GLY A 113 15.42 21.36 7.64
N GLU A 114 14.56 21.62 6.64
CA GLU A 114 13.33 20.86 6.36
C GLU A 114 13.58 19.35 6.20
N TRP A 115 14.70 18.94 5.59
CA TRP A 115 15.09 17.52 5.49
C TRP A 115 15.42 16.90 6.85
N ALA A 116 16.08 17.65 7.73
CA ALA A 116 16.39 17.18 9.09
C ALA A 116 15.10 17.02 9.91
N ILE A 117 14.17 17.96 9.77
CA ILE A 117 12.84 17.91 10.41
C ILE A 117 12.06 16.69 9.91
N PHE A 118 12.03 16.46 8.60
CA PHE A 118 11.34 15.31 8.01
C PHE A 118 11.90 13.99 8.55
N TRP A 119 13.23 13.77 8.47
CA TRP A 119 13.85 12.50 8.82
C TRP A 119 13.95 12.24 10.33
N ARG A 120 14.24 13.28 11.12
CA ARG A 120 14.53 13.13 12.56
C ARG A 120 13.32 13.37 13.46
N ILE A 121 12.30 14.06 12.98
CA ILE A 121 11.12 14.42 13.75
C ILE A 121 9.87 13.83 13.09
N GLY A 122 9.60 14.17 11.86
CA GLY A 122 8.38 13.77 11.15
C GLY A 122 8.21 12.27 11.05
N LEU A 123 9.16 11.56 10.45
CA LEU A 123 9.07 10.12 10.25
C LEU A 123 8.97 9.32 11.55
N PRO A 124 9.82 9.56 12.57
CA PRO A 124 9.71 8.81 13.82
C PRO A 124 8.37 9.03 14.53
N LEU A 125 7.88 10.27 14.57
CA LEU A 125 6.62 10.59 15.25
C LEU A 125 5.38 10.08 14.49
N ALA A 126 5.42 10.02 13.16
CA ALA A 126 4.34 9.50 12.32
C ALA A 126 4.47 7.98 12.04
N SER A 127 5.43 7.30 12.64
CA SER A 127 5.73 5.87 12.38
C SER A 127 4.52 4.97 12.54
N ASN A 128 3.65 5.21 13.52
CA ASN A 128 2.42 4.44 13.70
C ASN A 128 1.49 4.51 12.48
N GLY A 129 1.29 5.71 11.91
CA GLY A 129 0.48 5.87 10.70
C GLY A 129 1.12 5.23 9.46
N ILE A 130 2.44 5.32 9.33
CA ILE A 130 3.20 4.69 8.25
C ILE A 130 3.10 3.17 8.36
N LEU A 131 3.35 2.61 9.55
CA LEU A 131 3.28 1.17 9.78
C LEU A 131 1.86 0.62 9.60
N SER A 132 0.83 1.35 10.04
CA SER A 132 -0.57 1.00 9.78
C SER A 132 -0.85 0.90 8.27
N ALA A 133 -0.39 1.88 7.48
CA ALA A 133 -0.56 1.85 6.03
C ALA A 133 0.17 0.64 5.40
N MET A 134 1.36 0.29 5.89
CA MET A 134 2.12 -0.86 5.40
C MET A 134 1.44 -2.20 5.75
N VAL A 135 0.91 -2.34 6.96
CA VAL A 135 0.19 -3.57 7.36
C VAL A 135 -1.07 -3.76 6.52
N LEU A 136 -1.88 -2.70 6.36
CA LEU A 136 -3.09 -2.75 5.52
C LEU A 136 -2.75 -3.02 4.05
N GLY A 137 -1.73 -2.35 3.51
CA GLY A 137 -1.26 -2.57 2.16
C GLY A 137 -0.74 -4.00 1.95
N PHE A 138 -0.02 -4.57 2.92
CA PHE A 138 0.39 -5.97 2.84
C PHE A 138 -0.82 -6.91 2.71
N LEU A 139 -1.81 -6.76 3.56
CA LEU A 139 -3.02 -7.60 3.55
C LEU A 139 -3.82 -7.43 2.25
N GLU A 140 -3.92 -6.20 1.74
CA GLU A 140 -4.60 -5.88 0.48
C GLU A 140 -3.89 -6.54 -0.71
N TYR A 141 -2.60 -6.30 -0.89
CA TYR A 141 -1.85 -6.80 -2.06
C TYR A 141 -1.53 -8.29 -1.97
N TRP A 142 -1.48 -8.89 -0.78
CA TRP A 142 -1.37 -10.34 -0.62
C TRP A 142 -2.61 -11.07 -1.13
N ASN A 143 -3.80 -10.48 -0.96
CA ASN A 143 -5.08 -11.04 -1.38
C ASN A 143 -5.57 -10.50 -2.74
N LEU A 144 -4.74 -9.76 -3.47
CA LEU A 144 -5.11 -9.10 -4.71
C LEU A 144 -5.50 -10.13 -5.80
N MET A 145 -6.72 -10.05 -6.32
CA MET A 145 -7.24 -10.94 -7.35
C MET A 145 -7.63 -10.22 -8.64
N GLU A 146 -8.32 -9.10 -8.54
CA GLU A 146 -8.96 -8.43 -9.67
C GLU A 146 -7.95 -7.93 -10.72
N GLN A 147 -6.90 -7.25 -10.29
CA GLN A 147 -5.87 -6.71 -11.20
C GLN A 147 -5.05 -7.82 -11.87
N PRO A 148 -4.54 -8.83 -11.14
CA PRO A 148 -3.86 -9.95 -11.77
C PRO A 148 -4.74 -10.71 -12.77
N LEU A 149 -6.02 -10.91 -12.46
CA LEU A 149 -6.97 -11.57 -13.36
C LEU A 149 -7.18 -10.77 -14.65
N ALA A 150 -7.18 -9.43 -14.57
CA ALA A 150 -7.40 -8.56 -15.72
C ALA A 150 -6.14 -8.35 -16.59
N PHE A 151 -4.93 -8.40 -15.99
CA PHE A 151 -3.70 -7.95 -16.64
C PHE A 151 -2.66 -9.04 -16.87
N LEU A 152 -2.80 -10.25 -16.28
CA LEU A 152 -1.86 -11.37 -16.45
C LEU A 152 -2.53 -12.52 -17.20
N GLU A 153 -2.02 -12.83 -18.37
CA GLU A 153 -2.48 -13.97 -19.18
C GLU A 153 -1.68 -15.25 -18.84
N ASP A 154 -0.37 -15.09 -18.60
CA ASP A 154 0.51 -16.22 -18.26
C ASP A 154 0.35 -16.63 -16.79
N LYS A 155 -0.12 -17.87 -16.58
CA LYS A 155 -0.30 -18.48 -15.25
C LYS A 155 1.01 -18.58 -14.44
N SER A 156 2.15 -18.55 -15.08
CA SER A 156 3.45 -18.55 -14.39
C SER A 156 3.73 -17.24 -13.64
N LEU A 157 3.06 -16.15 -14.05
CA LEU A 157 3.16 -14.83 -13.43
C LEU A 157 2.11 -14.60 -12.34
N TRP A 158 1.15 -15.50 -12.20
CA TRP A 158 0.04 -15.35 -11.25
C TRP A 158 0.52 -15.25 -9.81
N PRO A 159 -0.13 -14.43 -9.00
CA PRO A 159 0.03 -14.46 -7.56
C PRO A 159 -0.71 -15.65 -6.96
N LEU A 160 -0.42 -15.93 -5.72
CA LEU A 160 -0.98 -17.05 -4.96
C LEU A 160 -2.50 -16.97 -4.81
N SER A 161 -3.05 -15.77 -4.70
CA SER A 161 -4.48 -15.48 -4.60
C SER A 161 -5.30 -15.99 -5.81
N LEU A 162 -4.71 -15.97 -7.03
CA LEU A 162 -5.35 -16.55 -8.23
C LEU A 162 -5.11 -18.05 -8.36
N TYR A 163 -3.96 -18.53 -7.90
CA TYR A 163 -3.58 -19.94 -8.08
C TYR A 163 -4.36 -20.89 -7.16
N LEU A 164 -4.58 -20.49 -5.90
CA LEU A 164 -5.23 -21.37 -4.91
C LEU A 164 -6.65 -21.83 -5.30
N PRO A 165 -7.54 -20.97 -5.83
CA PRO A 165 -8.87 -21.38 -6.24
C PRO A 165 -8.89 -22.37 -7.41
N GLU A 166 -7.83 -22.45 -8.22
CA GLU A 166 -7.70 -23.35 -9.36
C GLU A 166 -7.23 -24.76 -8.99
N ILE A 167 -6.83 -25.00 -7.74
CA ILE A 167 -6.41 -26.33 -7.32
C ILE A 167 -7.61 -27.27 -7.26
N SER A 168 -7.55 -28.33 -8.04
CA SER A 168 -8.63 -29.32 -8.19
C SER A 168 -8.99 -30.01 -6.88
N LEU A 169 -10.29 -30.32 -6.69
CA LEU A 169 -10.79 -31.12 -5.57
C LEU A 169 -10.15 -32.53 -5.46
N SER A 170 -9.68 -33.09 -6.59
CA SER A 170 -8.91 -34.33 -6.59
C SER A 170 -7.59 -34.25 -5.83
N GLN A 171 -7.09 -33.02 -5.57
CA GLN A 171 -5.87 -32.73 -4.84
C GLN A 171 -6.16 -32.03 -3.49
N ALA A 172 -7.26 -32.36 -2.83
CA ALA A 172 -7.73 -31.70 -1.60
C ALA A 172 -6.65 -31.61 -0.50
N GLY A 173 -5.85 -32.66 -0.31
CA GLY A 173 -4.75 -32.65 0.66
C GLY A 173 -3.67 -31.61 0.33
N TYR A 174 -3.30 -31.49 -0.95
CA TYR A 174 -2.35 -30.49 -1.42
C TYR A 174 -2.92 -29.07 -1.27
N SER A 175 -4.21 -28.88 -1.63
CA SER A 175 -4.90 -27.60 -1.49
C SER A 175 -4.94 -27.13 -0.05
N PHE A 176 -5.22 -28.05 0.89
CA PHE A 176 -5.25 -27.74 2.31
C PHE A 176 -3.88 -27.26 2.82
N VAL A 177 -2.81 -28.03 2.53
CA VAL A 177 -1.45 -27.64 2.91
C VAL A 177 -1.03 -26.30 2.31
N ALA A 178 -1.32 -26.10 1.00
CA ALA A 178 -1.02 -24.85 0.32
C ALA A 178 -1.75 -23.66 0.96
N SER A 179 -3.03 -23.82 1.33
CA SER A 179 -3.82 -22.78 2.01
C SER A 179 -3.27 -22.44 3.38
N VAL A 180 -2.86 -23.44 4.17
CA VAL A 180 -2.23 -23.21 5.48
C VAL A 180 -0.93 -22.43 5.34
N ILE A 181 -0.06 -22.82 4.39
CA ILE A 181 1.21 -22.08 4.15
C ILE A 181 0.93 -20.65 3.71
N THR A 182 -0.11 -20.44 2.89
CA THR A 182 -0.49 -19.10 2.39
C THR A 182 -0.96 -18.18 3.51
N LEU A 183 -1.54 -18.71 4.58
CA LEU A 183 -1.99 -17.94 5.74
C LEU A 183 -0.84 -17.46 6.64
N ILE A 184 0.32 -18.10 6.59
CA ILE A 184 1.44 -17.77 7.50
C ILE A 184 1.90 -16.29 7.36
N PRO A 185 2.22 -15.77 6.16
CA PRO A 185 2.68 -14.39 6.04
C PRO A 185 1.65 -13.35 6.51
N PRO A 186 0.36 -13.37 6.08
CA PRO A 186 -0.60 -12.37 6.53
C PRO A 186 -0.92 -12.46 8.03
N VAL A 187 -0.98 -13.67 8.61
CA VAL A 187 -1.16 -13.83 10.06
C VAL A 187 0.04 -13.25 10.81
N PHE A 188 1.27 -13.52 10.36
CA PHE A 188 2.47 -12.99 10.98
C PHE A 188 2.51 -11.46 10.91
N VAL A 189 2.23 -10.88 9.74
CA VAL A 189 2.19 -9.43 9.56
C VAL A 189 1.09 -8.80 10.40
N PHE A 190 -0.09 -9.43 10.49
CA PHE A 190 -1.18 -8.97 11.34
C PHE A 190 -0.82 -8.99 12.82
N LEU A 191 -0.25 -10.08 13.32
CA LEU A 191 0.14 -10.21 14.74
C LEU A 191 1.20 -9.18 15.16
N ILE A 192 2.16 -8.87 14.29
CA ILE A 192 3.15 -7.82 14.56
C ILE A 192 2.52 -6.43 14.42
N GLY A 193 1.62 -6.27 13.46
CA GLY A 193 1.05 -4.98 13.05
C GLY A 193 -0.19 -4.53 13.82
N GLN A 194 -0.88 -5.40 14.57
CA GLN A 194 -2.16 -5.11 15.21
C GLN A 194 -2.13 -3.88 16.12
N GLU A 195 -1.06 -3.69 16.90
CA GLU A 195 -0.94 -2.52 17.78
C GLU A 195 -0.87 -1.20 16.99
N TYR A 196 -0.23 -1.20 15.82
CA TYR A 196 -0.17 -0.02 14.96
C TYR A 196 -1.53 0.30 14.33
N LEU A 197 -2.30 -0.74 13.97
CA LEU A 197 -3.66 -0.58 13.46
C LEU A 197 -4.58 0.03 14.51
N GLU A 198 -4.56 -0.48 15.74
CA GLU A 198 -5.34 0.07 16.85
C GLU A 198 -4.99 1.54 17.12
N ARG A 199 -3.71 1.87 17.24
CA ARG A 199 -3.25 3.25 17.48
C ARG A 199 -3.56 4.17 16.30
N GLY A 200 -3.46 3.69 15.06
CA GLY A 200 -3.80 4.45 13.86
C GLY A 200 -5.30 4.80 13.80
N ILE A 201 -6.18 3.86 14.15
CA ILE A 201 -7.63 4.06 14.18
C ILE A 201 -8.02 5.00 15.33
N VAL A 202 -7.51 4.78 16.54
CA VAL A 202 -7.80 5.61 17.72
C VAL A 202 -7.34 7.06 17.52
N ALA A 203 -6.17 7.29 16.93
CA ALA A 203 -5.69 8.64 16.63
C ALA A 203 -6.59 9.38 15.62
N SER A 204 -7.35 8.66 14.79
CA SER A 204 -8.33 9.26 13.88
C SER A 204 -9.67 9.58 14.54
N ALA A 205 -10.06 8.83 15.57
CA ALA A 205 -11.36 8.98 16.27
C ALA A 205 -11.35 10.05 17.38
N LEU A 206 -10.18 10.36 17.95
CA LEU A 206 -10.07 11.32 19.08
C LEU A 206 -10.03 12.81 18.66
N LYS A 207 -10.18 13.15 17.38
CA LYS A 207 -10.16 14.53 16.85
C LYS A 207 -11.54 14.98 16.30
N GLU A 208 -12.63 14.35 16.69
CA GLU A 208 -13.98 14.92 16.64
C GLU A 208 -14.30 15.51 18.03
#